data_2796cc1712f74370ed0520cc261a6f2d
#
_entry.id   2796cc1712f74370ed0520cc261a6f2d
#
_cell.length_a   1.000
_cell.length_b   1.000
_cell.length_c   1.000
_cell.angle_alpha   90.00
_cell.angle_beta   90.00
_cell.angle_gamma   90.00
#
_symmetry.space_group_name_H-M   'P 1'
#
loop_
_entity.id
_entity.type
_entity.pdbx_description
1 polymer ?
#
loop_
_entity_poly.entity_id
_entity_poly.type
_entity_poly.pdbx_seq_one_letter_code
_entity_poly.pdbx_strand_id
1 'polypeptide(L)'
;MVNRDLLINKYHEGRLHFNILSSKKSLEHIEVAKKTQNNLSCGTSIFHLLFDDEIINQFDNRFKILPPFRTKEDRNALLEGVKNGTIDVITSYHQPNEKETTNVEFSLSPFGSIGTQVCFPLALTYLKEYIGLEKIVQCMSINPRTILQCEVPIIKEGYGANMTLFNPDKKWIYNKNNNTSMSENTGLFGAELNGFVHGTIHESNYHKNLLK
;
A
#
# COMPACT_ATOMS: atom_id res chain seq x y z
N MET A 1 15.31 0.82 15.39
CA MET A 1 14.25 -0.17 15.53
C MET A 1 14.46 -1.34 14.58
N VAL A 2 14.40 -1.21 13.26
CA VAL A 2 14.58 -2.31 12.29
C VAL A 2 15.82 -3.18 12.58
N ASN A 3 17.01 -2.58 12.69
CA ASN A 3 18.24 -3.32 12.95
C ASN A 3 18.20 -4.13 14.26
N ARG A 4 17.62 -3.57 15.34
CA ARG A 4 17.44 -4.28 16.61
C ARG A 4 16.56 -5.52 16.43
N ASP A 5 15.44 -5.35 15.74
CA ASP A 5 14.46 -6.43 15.56
C ASP A 5 15.01 -7.54 14.64
N LEU A 6 15.83 -7.18 13.64
CA LEU A 6 16.57 -8.12 12.82
C LEU A 6 17.59 -8.95 13.63
N LEU A 7 18.33 -8.30 14.55
CA LEU A 7 19.26 -9.00 15.42
C LEU A 7 18.55 -9.98 16.35
N ILE A 8 17.41 -9.57 16.94
CA ILE A 8 16.61 -10.45 17.78
C ILE A 8 16.08 -11.64 16.97
N ASN A 9 15.55 -11.40 15.78
CA ASN A 9 15.01 -12.46 14.92
C ASN A 9 16.07 -13.49 14.50
N LYS A 10 17.31 -13.08 14.35
CA LYS A 10 18.42 -13.98 14.04
C LYS A 10 18.64 -15.06 15.11
N TYR A 11 18.32 -14.79 16.39
CA TYR A 11 18.44 -15.76 17.47
C TYR A 11 17.24 -16.70 17.56
N HIS A 12 16.07 -16.25 17.14
CA HIS A 12 14.80 -16.99 17.30
C HIS A 12 14.35 -17.70 16.02
N GLU A 13 14.98 -17.42 14.89
CA GLU A 13 14.65 -17.99 13.56
C GLU A 13 13.16 -17.90 13.22
N GLY A 14 12.45 -16.94 13.83
CA GLY A 14 11.03 -16.72 13.65
C GLY A 14 10.68 -16.07 12.31
N ARG A 15 9.42 -16.07 11.96
CA ARG A 15 8.91 -15.29 10.83
C ARG A 15 8.75 -13.83 11.26
N LEU A 16 9.42 -12.92 10.54
CA LEU A 16 9.37 -11.50 10.83
C LEU A 16 8.88 -10.74 9.58
N HIS A 17 7.88 -9.89 9.78
CA HIS A 17 7.40 -8.98 8.75
C HIS A 17 7.43 -7.53 9.23
N PHE A 18 8.11 -6.66 8.49
CA PHE A 18 8.06 -5.22 8.71
C PHE A 18 6.97 -4.63 7.83
N ASN A 19 5.84 -4.28 8.42
CA ASN A 19 4.66 -3.87 7.67
C ASN A 19 4.87 -2.61 6.80
N ILE A 20 5.51 -1.56 7.35
CA ILE A 20 5.73 -0.31 6.61
C ILE A 20 7.15 0.19 6.82
N LEU A 21 7.96 0.09 5.79
CA LEU A 21 9.25 0.76 5.69
C LEU A 21 9.07 2.14 5.06
N SER A 22 9.79 3.14 5.58
CA SER A 22 9.74 4.52 5.07
C SER A 22 11.12 5.10 4.72
N SER A 23 12.23 4.39 4.98
CA SER A 23 13.56 4.93 4.76
C SER A 23 14.48 3.97 4.01
N LYS A 24 15.35 4.54 3.19
CA LYS A 24 16.46 3.86 2.49
C LYS A 24 17.32 3.04 3.44
N LYS A 25 17.71 3.65 4.57
CA LYS A 25 18.56 3.00 5.56
C LYS A 25 17.92 1.73 6.17
N SER A 26 16.61 1.76 6.41
CA SER A 26 15.88 0.57 6.87
C SER A 26 15.86 -0.51 5.79
N LEU A 27 15.68 -0.12 4.53
CA LEU A 27 15.69 -1.04 3.40
C LEU A 27 17.06 -1.72 3.23
N GLU A 28 18.16 -0.98 3.34
CA GLU A 28 19.52 -1.50 3.28
C GLU A 28 19.76 -2.59 4.35
N HIS A 29 19.28 -2.37 5.58
CA HIS A 29 19.36 -3.40 6.63
C HIS A 29 18.56 -4.66 6.29
N ILE A 30 17.36 -4.50 5.73
CA ILE A 30 16.52 -5.62 5.30
C ILE A 30 17.18 -6.40 4.16
N GLU A 31 17.74 -5.71 3.17
CA GLU A 31 18.43 -6.32 2.03
C GLU A 31 19.61 -7.19 2.46
N VAL A 32 20.40 -6.69 3.39
CA VAL A 32 21.51 -7.48 3.97
C VAL A 32 20.98 -8.68 4.76
N ALA A 33 19.95 -8.49 5.59
CA ALA A 33 19.39 -9.54 6.42
C ALA A 33 18.71 -10.65 5.60
N LYS A 34 18.03 -10.33 4.50
CA LYS A 34 17.41 -11.31 3.59
C LYS A 34 18.39 -12.30 2.97
N LYS A 35 19.69 -11.96 2.92
CA LYS A 35 20.74 -12.90 2.43
C LYS A 35 20.97 -14.08 3.37
N THR A 36 20.61 -13.95 4.63
CA THR A 36 20.87 -14.96 5.67
C THR A 36 19.63 -15.39 6.45
N GLN A 37 18.52 -14.67 6.33
CA GLN A 37 17.27 -14.94 7.04
C GLN A 37 16.13 -15.16 6.03
N ASN A 38 15.77 -16.42 5.81
CA ASN A 38 14.77 -16.81 4.80
C ASN A 38 13.33 -16.46 5.19
N ASN A 39 13.06 -16.23 6.48
CA ASN A 39 11.73 -15.96 7.03
C ASN A 39 11.47 -14.47 7.25
N LEU A 40 12.16 -13.61 6.49
CA LEU A 40 12.07 -12.16 6.59
C LEU A 40 11.28 -11.60 5.39
N SER A 41 10.29 -10.78 5.67
CA SER A 41 9.54 -10.03 4.66
C SER A 41 9.31 -8.59 5.09
N CYS A 42 9.03 -7.72 4.13
CA CYS A 42 8.72 -6.33 4.42
C CYS A 42 7.75 -5.73 3.42
N GLY A 43 7.08 -4.68 3.85
CA GLY A 43 6.18 -3.89 3.03
C GLY A 43 6.45 -2.39 3.13
N THR A 44 5.80 -1.66 2.26
CA THR A 44 5.67 -0.20 2.34
C THR A 44 4.25 0.19 1.95
N SER A 45 3.85 1.43 2.24
CA SER A 45 2.53 1.87 1.80
C SER A 45 2.58 2.51 0.42
N ILE A 46 1.44 2.49 -0.27
CA ILE A 46 1.28 3.21 -1.54
C ILE A 46 1.65 4.69 -1.39
N PHE A 47 1.32 5.31 -0.26
CA PHE A 47 1.62 6.71 -0.01
C PHE A 47 3.13 6.98 0.07
N HIS A 48 3.92 6.12 0.70
CA HIS A 48 5.38 6.26 0.78
C HIS A 48 6.09 6.06 -0.57
N LEU A 49 5.43 5.40 -1.52
CA LEU A 49 5.93 5.27 -2.90
C LEU A 49 5.62 6.50 -3.76
N LEU A 50 4.58 7.26 -3.41
CA LEU A 50 4.10 8.39 -4.20
C LEU A 50 4.57 9.74 -3.66
N PHE A 51 4.66 9.90 -2.34
CA PHE A 51 4.92 11.17 -1.67
C PHE A 51 6.24 11.14 -0.90
N ASP A 52 6.86 12.27 -0.78
CA ASP A 52 8.01 12.58 0.06
C ASP A 52 7.69 13.69 1.06
N ASP A 53 8.66 14.11 1.85
CA ASP A 53 8.47 15.09 2.92
C ASP A 53 8.10 16.50 2.42
N GLU A 54 8.26 16.80 1.15
CA GLU A 54 7.82 18.09 0.58
C GLU A 54 6.30 18.27 0.66
N ILE A 55 5.52 17.17 0.65
CA ILE A 55 4.06 17.24 0.72
C ILE A 55 3.56 17.80 2.07
N ILE A 56 4.39 17.75 3.12
CA ILE A 56 4.03 18.20 4.47
C ILE A 56 4.32 19.70 4.67
N ASN A 57 4.99 20.38 3.74
CA ASN A 57 5.39 21.79 3.87
C ASN A 57 4.23 22.76 4.16
N GLN A 58 3.00 22.37 3.82
CA GLN A 58 1.80 23.15 4.09
C GLN A 58 1.08 22.73 5.38
N PHE A 59 1.64 21.79 6.16
CA PHE A 59 1.03 21.24 7.36
C PHE A 59 -0.41 20.72 7.17
N ASP A 60 -0.66 20.11 6.01
CA ASP A 60 -1.96 19.54 5.69
C ASP A 60 -2.16 18.20 6.45
N ASN A 61 -3.13 18.21 7.37
CA ASN A 61 -3.47 17.04 8.19
C ASN A 61 -3.79 15.78 7.39
N ARG A 62 -4.26 15.94 6.16
CA ARG A 62 -4.65 14.84 5.26
C ARG A 62 -3.46 13.99 4.79
N PHE A 63 -2.22 14.51 4.97
CA PHE A 63 -0.97 13.82 4.65
C PHE A 63 -0.16 13.45 5.90
N LYS A 64 -0.73 13.61 7.08
CA LYS A 64 -0.07 13.23 8.34
C LYS A 64 -0.14 11.72 8.56
N ILE A 65 0.92 10.99 8.26
CA ILE A 65 1.01 9.53 8.41
C ILE A 65 2.16 9.08 9.32
N LEU A 66 2.12 7.84 9.79
CA LEU A 66 3.16 7.24 10.63
C LEU A 66 3.47 5.80 10.13
N PRO A 67 4.73 5.47 9.79
CA PRO A 67 5.92 6.34 9.82
C PRO A 67 5.77 7.55 8.88
N PRO A 68 6.44 8.69 9.18
CA PRO A 68 6.30 9.89 8.38
C PRO A 68 6.94 9.72 7.00
N PHE A 69 6.49 10.52 6.04
CA PHE A 69 7.19 10.69 4.77
C PHE A 69 8.64 11.10 5.00
N ARG A 70 9.50 10.64 4.12
CA ARG A 70 10.93 10.91 4.15
C ARG A 70 11.33 11.62 2.88
N THR A 71 12.63 11.82 2.72
CA THR A 71 13.19 12.51 1.56
C THR A 71 12.85 11.82 0.24
N LYS A 72 12.97 12.55 -0.84
CA LYS A 72 12.86 12.03 -2.21
C LYS A 72 13.82 10.85 -2.46
N GLU A 73 15.00 10.88 -1.83
CA GLU A 73 15.97 9.77 -1.92
C GLU A 73 15.42 8.51 -1.26
N ASP A 74 14.81 8.64 -0.09
CA ASP A 74 14.16 7.52 0.61
C ASP A 74 13.01 6.94 -0.24
N ARG A 75 12.13 7.79 -0.76
CA ARG A 75 11.04 7.38 -1.65
C ARG A 75 11.56 6.61 -2.86
N ASN A 76 12.57 7.12 -3.54
CA ASN A 76 13.15 6.47 -4.71
C ASN A 76 13.78 5.12 -4.35
N ALA A 77 14.42 5.00 -3.19
CA ALA A 77 14.95 3.73 -2.70
C ALA A 77 13.84 2.70 -2.44
N LEU A 78 12.69 3.13 -1.88
CA LEU A 78 11.52 2.24 -1.71
C LEU A 78 10.96 1.79 -3.06
N LEU A 79 10.88 2.66 -4.06
CA LEU A 79 10.44 2.30 -5.42
C LEU A 79 11.36 1.24 -6.05
N GLU A 80 12.69 1.43 -5.96
CA GLU A 80 13.65 0.42 -6.41
C GLU A 80 13.52 -0.88 -5.60
N GLY A 81 13.28 -0.80 -4.30
CA GLY A 81 13.06 -1.96 -3.44
C GLY A 81 11.84 -2.79 -3.83
N VAL A 82 10.77 -2.16 -4.29
CA VAL A 82 9.61 -2.88 -4.85
C VAL A 82 9.97 -3.51 -6.19
N LYS A 83 10.66 -2.78 -7.06
CA LYS A 83 11.04 -3.23 -8.40
C LYS A 83 11.95 -4.46 -8.35
N ASN A 84 12.98 -4.43 -7.52
CA ASN A 84 13.96 -5.51 -7.40
C ASN A 84 13.49 -6.67 -6.49
N GLY A 85 12.35 -6.50 -5.78
CA GLY A 85 11.77 -7.54 -4.91
C GLY A 85 12.31 -7.56 -3.49
N THR A 86 13.10 -6.58 -3.06
CA THR A 86 13.48 -6.42 -1.65
C THR A 86 12.26 -6.10 -0.79
N ILE A 87 11.34 -5.28 -1.30
CA ILE A 87 10.03 -5.03 -0.69
C ILE A 87 9.01 -6.00 -1.30
N ASP A 88 8.36 -6.77 -0.44
CA ASP A 88 7.44 -7.85 -0.80
C ASP A 88 6.01 -7.35 -0.99
N VAL A 89 5.59 -6.35 -0.21
CA VAL A 89 4.18 -5.95 -0.07
C VAL A 89 3.99 -4.45 -0.24
N ILE A 90 2.93 -4.08 -0.96
CA ILE A 90 2.39 -2.71 -1.01
C ILE A 90 1.06 -2.70 -0.25
N THR A 91 0.98 -1.87 0.79
CA THR A 91 -0.24 -1.73 1.62
C THR A 91 -1.01 -0.46 1.29
N SER A 92 -2.31 -0.48 1.56
CA SER A 92 -3.18 0.68 1.36
C SER A 92 -3.02 1.77 2.42
N TYR A 93 -2.41 1.47 3.55
CA TYR A 93 -2.35 2.37 4.71
C TYR A 93 -3.72 2.97 5.08
N HIS A 94 -4.76 2.16 5.11
CA HIS A 94 -6.10 2.64 5.39
C HIS A 94 -6.32 2.85 6.88
N GLN A 95 -6.25 4.10 7.31
CA GLN A 95 -6.47 4.53 8.69
C GLN A 95 -7.50 5.66 8.70
N PRO A 96 -8.80 5.32 8.77
CA PRO A 96 -9.87 6.31 8.81
C PRO A 96 -9.89 7.03 10.16
N ASN A 97 -10.09 8.34 10.13
CA ASN A 97 -10.25 9.20 11.28
C ASN A 97 -11.57 9.97 11.17
N GLU A 98 -12.14 10.31 12.30
CA GLU A 98 -13.32 11.15 12.38
C GLU A 98 -13.01 12.59 11.94
N LYS A 99 -13.97 13.26 11.30
CA LYS A 99 -13.79 14.58 10.73
C LYS A 99 -13.44 15.63 11.80
N GLU A 100 -14.04 15.51 12.96
CA GLU A 100 -13.81 16.40 14.11
C GLU A 100 -12.36 16.32 14.58
N THR A 101 -11.76 15.14 14.60
CA THR A 101 -10.38 14.93 15.05
C THR A 101 -9.35 15.40 14.03
N THR A 102 -9.72 15.49 12.76
CA THR A 102 -8.82 15.95 11.68
C THR A 102 -8.88 17.45 11.41
N ASN A 103 -9.92 18.14 11.89
CA ASN A 103 -10.10 19.58 11.72
C ASN A 103 -9.50 20.38 12.89
N VAL A 104 -8.26 20.08 13.21
CA VAL A 104 -7.47 20.71 14.30
C VAL A 104 -6.09 21.09 13.78
N GLU A 105 -5.29 21.76 14.59
CA GLU A 105 -3.89 22.05 14.26
C GLU A 105 -3.11 20.79 13.92
N PHE A 106 -2.16 20.89 13.00
CA PHE A 106 -1.37 19.74 12.53
C PHE A 106 -0.71 18.96 13.67
N SER A 107 -0.21 19.64 14.70
CA SER A 107 0.42 19.01 15.88
C SER A 107 -0.55 18.09 16.64
N LEU A 108 -1.81 18.46 16.73
CA LEU A 108 -2.86 17.77 17.48
C LEU A 108 -3.63 16.73 16.64
N SER A 109 -3.56 16.83 15.32
CA SER A 109 -4.26 15.92 14.42
C SER A 109 -3.72 14.48 14.55
N PRO A 110 -4.58 13.46 14.51
CA PRO A 110 -4.16 12.06 14.49
C PRO A 110 -3.42 11.73 13.20
N PHE A 111 -2.61 10.69 13.26
CA PHE A 111 -2.03 10.09 12.07
C PHE A 111 -3.06 9.24 11.33
N GLY A 112 -3.02 9.24 10.00
CA GLY A 112 -3.82 8.34 9.19
C GLY A 112 -4.35 8.98 7.91
N SER A 113 -4.58 8.13 6.92
CA SER A 113 -5.25 8.49 5.67
C SER A 113 -6.09 7.32 5.17
N ILE A 114 -7.19 7.59 4.48
CA ILE A 114 -7.96 6.53 3.83
C ILE A 114 -7.30 6.16 2.50
N GLY A 115 -7.11 4.86 2.25
CA GLY A 115 -6.36 4.39 1.08
C GLY A 115 -6.92 3.15 0.40
N THR A 116 -7.77 2.35 1.05
CA THR A 116 -8.20 1.04 0.52
C THR A 116 -8.83 1.14 -0.87
N GLN A 117 -9.76 2.06 -1.07
CA GLN A 117 -10.45 2.23 -2.34
C GLN A 117 -9.51 2.65 -3.48
N VAL A 118 -8.51 3.45 -3.18
CA VAL A 118 -7.64 4.09 -4.18
C VAL A 118 -6.27 3.42 -4.31
N CYS A 119 -5.90 2.49 -3.44
CA CYS A 119 -4.57 1.89 -3.43
C CYS A 119 -4.21 1.25 -4.77
N PHE A 120 -5.08 0.40 -5.32
CA PHE A 120 -4.84 -0.25 -6.61
C PHE A 120 -4.89 0.74 -7.79
N PRO A 121 -5.88 1.64 -7.89
CA PRO A 121 -5.87 2.71 -8.89
C PRO A 121 -4.63 3.61 -8.83
N LEU A 122 -4.16 3.98 -7.64
CA LEU A 122 -2.91 4.74 -7.47
C LEU A 122 -1.70 3.96 -8.01
N ALA A 123 -1.61 2.66 -7.69
CA ALA A 123 -0.54 1.82 -8.21
C ALA A 123 -0.59 1.70 -9.75
N LEU A 124 -1.77 1.56 -10.33
CA LEU A 124 -1.94 1.56 -11.78
C LEU A 124 -1.57 2.91 -12.43
N THR A 125 -1.93 4.02 -11.78
CA THR A 125 -1.68 5.36 -12.32
C THR A 125 -0.19 5.71 -12.31
N TYR A 126 0.50 5.44 -11.21
CA TYR A 126 1.84 5.97 -10.97
C TYR A 126 2.96 4.92 -11.02
N LEU A 127 2.65 3.64 -10.82
CA LEU A 127 3.68 2.59 -10.74
C LEU A 127 3.66 1.62 -11.92
N LYS A 128 2.55 1.50 -12.67
CA LYS A 128 2.39 0.53 -13.76
C LYS A 128 3.52 0.59 -14.78
N GLU A 129 3.89 1.79 -15.24
CA GLU A 129 4.96 1.97 -16.23
C GLU A 129 6.36 1.68 -15.66
N TYR A 130 6.52 1.75 -14.34
CA TYR A 130 7.81 1.58 -13.68
C TYR A 130 8.09 0.14 -13.24
N ILE A 131 7.08 -0.55 -12.69
CA ILE A 131 7.24 -1.91 -12.14
C ILE A 131 6.39 -2.98 -12.86
N GLY A 132 5.47 -2.57 -13.72
CA GLY A 132 4.56 -3.48 -14.43
C GLY A 132 3.33 -3.91 -13.61
N LEU A 133 2.26 -4.29 -14.32
CA LEU A 133 1.01 -4.75 -13.69
C LEU A 133 1.20 -6.04 -12.87
N GLU A 134 1.96 -6.98 -13.40
CA GLU A 134 2.22 -8.27 -12.72
C GLU A 134 2.86 -8.06 -11.36
N LYS A 135 3.86 -7.16 -11.28
CA LYS A 135 4.53 -6.84 -10.02
C LYS A 135 3.59 -6.17 -9.02
N ILE A 136 2.72 -5.27 -9.48
CA ILE A 136 1.67 -4.66 -8.65
C ILE A 136 0.78 -5.75 -8.04
N VAL A 137 0.26 -6.66 -8.87
CA VAL A 137 -0.59 -7.76 -8.41
C VAL A 137 0.16 -8.69 -7.45
N GLN A 138 1.43 -9.00 -7.75
CA GLN A 138 2.28 -9.79 -6.88
C GLN A 138 2.41 -9.15 -5.48
N CYS A 139 2.74 -7.85 -5.41
CA CYS A 139 2.96 -7.15 -4.14
C CYS A 139 1.66 -6.85 -3.37
N MET A 140 0.53 -6.72 -4.04
CA MET A 140 -0.74 -6.36 -3.40
C MET A 140 -1.65 -7.57 -3.11
N SER A 141 -1.44 -8.71 -3.76
CA SER A 141 -2.33 -9.87 -3.65
C SER A 141 -1.60 -11.17 -3.34
N ILE A 142 -0.63 -11.57 -4.15
CA ILE A 142 0.01 -12.89 -4.06
C ILE A 142 0.93 -12.95 -2.83
N ASN A 143 1.91 -12.05 -2.74
CA ASN A 143 2.89 -12.05 -1.65
C ASN A 143 2.25 -11.91 -0.26
N PRO A 144 1.25 -11.00 -0.02
CA PRO A 144 0.57 -10.94 1.26
C PRO A 144 -0.05 -12.28 1.68
N ARG A 145 -0.70 -12.99 0.74
CA ARG A 145 -1.28 -14.31 1.03
C ARG A 145 -0.21 -15.35 1.37
N THR A 146 0.87 -15.37 0.62
CA THR A 146 2.02 -16.26 0.89
C THR A 146 2.63 -16.00 2.26
N ILE A 147 2.84 -14.73 2.63
CA ILE A 147 3.35 -14.32 3.93
C ILE A 147 2.41 -14.73 5.06
N LEU A 148 1.11 -14.59 4.87
CA LEU A 148 0.08 -14.96 5.84
C LEU A 148 -0.25 -16.47 5.80
N GLN A 149 0.37 -17.24 4.90
CA GLN A 149 0.07 -18.67 4.68
C GLN A 149 -1.39 -18.92 4.30
N CYS A 150 -2.00 -17.98 3.59
CA CYS A 150 -3.33 -18.11 3.03
C CYS A 150 -3.25 -18.71 1.62
N GLU A 151 -4.32 -19.37 1.20
CA GLU A 151 -4.43 -19.87 -0.17
C GLU A 151 -4.33 -18.73 -1.18
N VAL A 152 -3.52 -18.95 -2.22
CA VAL A 152 -3.44 -18.04 -3.37
C VAL A 152 -4.46 -18.49 -4.40
N PRO A 153 -5.52 -17.70 -4.68
CA PRO A 153 -6.54 -18.09 -5.64
C PRO A 153 -5.96 -18.16 -7.05
N ILE A 154 -6.40 -19.16 -7.79
CA ILE A 154 -6.03 -19.39 -9.19
C ILE A 154 -7.26 -19.38 -10.09
N ILE A 155 -7.12 -18.90 -11.32
CA ILE A 155 -8.18 -18.94 -12.31
C ILE A 155 -8.10 -20.28 -13.03
N LYS A 156 -8.90 -21.25 -12.61
CA LYS A 156 -8.95 -22.61 -13.16
C LYS A 156 -10.35 -23.19 -12.95
N GLU A 157 -10.83 -23.98 -13.93
CA GLU A 157 -12.09 -24.73 -13.81
C GLU A 157 -12.11 -25.63 -12.57
N GLY A 158 -13.21 -25.62 -11.85
CA GLY A 158 -13.41 -26.40 -10.63
C GLY A 158 -12.89 -25.73 -9.35
N TYR A 159 -12.24 -24.56 -9.45
CA TYR A 159 -11.79 -23.79 -8.29
C TYR A 159 -12.78 -22.69 -7.93
N GLY A 160 -12.86 -22.34 -6.64
CA GLY A 160 -13.68 -21.23 -6.15
C GLY A 160 -13.22 -19.91 -6.76
N ALA A 161 -14.15 -19.13 -7.30
CA ALA A 161 -13.84 -17.84 -7.90
C ALA A 161 -13.52 -16.80 -6.80
N ASN A 162 -12.31 -16.29 -6.82
CA ASN A 162 -11.87 -15.19 -5.96
C ASN A 162 -11.04 -14.23 -6.82
N MET A 163 -11.70 -13.25 -7.43
CA MET A 163 -11.08 -12.41 -8.46
C MET A 163 -11.66 -10.99 -8.48
N THR A 164 -10.89 -10.07 -9.04
CA THR A 164 -11.29 -8.67 -9.27
C THR A 164 -11.35 -8.41 -10.76
N LEU A 165 -12.47 -7.86 -11.23
CA LEU A 165 -12.67 -7.42 -12.61
C LEU A 165 -12.40 -5.93 -12.70
N PHE A 166 -11.44 -5.53 -13.53
CA PHE A 166 -11.08 -4.12 -13.68
C PHE A 166 -10.67 -3.77 -15.10
N ASN A 167 -10.77 -2.50 -15.44
CA ASN A 167 -10.21 -1.93 -16.67
C ASN A 167 -8.99 -1.07 -16.28
N PRO A 168 -7.77 -1.45 -16.66
CA PRO A 168 -6.54 -0.77 -16.23
C PRO A 168 -6.38 0.64 -16.82
N ASP A 169 -7.06 0.93 -17.94
CA ASP A 169 -6.86 2.16 -18.70
C ASP A 169 -8.02 3.15 -18.55
N LYS A 170 -9.14 2.71 -17.95
CA LYS A 170 -10.28 3.61 -17.70
C LYS A 170 -9.93 4.61 -16.62
N LYS A 171 -10.03 5.90 -16.98
CA LYS A 171 -9.82 7.04 -16.09
C LYS A 171 -11.08 7.38 -15.31
N TRP A 172 -10.89 7.84 -14.08
CA TRP A 172 -11.95 8.37 -13.23
C TRP A 172 -11.37 9.35 -12.21
N ILE A 173 -12.20 10.23 -11.65
CA ILE A 173 -11.78 11.22 -10.66
C ILE A 173 -12.27 10.76 -9.29
N TYR A 174 -11.34 10.60 -8.34
CA TYR A 174 -11.68 10.31 -6.96
C TYR A 174 -12.17 11.59 -6.27
N ASN A 175 -13.37 11.54 -5.72
CA ASN A 175 -13.99 12.69 -5.04
C ASN A 175 -14.89 12.23 -3.88
N LYS A 176 -15.44 13.19 -3.12
CA LYS A 176 -16.29 12.89 -1.98
C LYS A 176 -17.55 12.09 -2.33
N ASN A 177 -18.12 12.31 -3.50
CA ASN A 177 -19.39 11.66 -3.90
C ASN A 177 -19.20 10.17 -4.25
N ASN A 178 -17.99 9.79 -4.65
CA ASN A 178 -17.66 8.41 -4.96
C ASN A 178 -16.72 7.75 -3.92
N ASN A 179 -16.46 8.43 -2.82
CA ASN A 179 -15.78 7.85 -1.66
C ASN A 179 -16.70 6.85 -0.96
N THR A 180 -16.23 5.63 -0.77
CA THR A 180 -16.97 4.55 -0.08
C THR A 180 -16.61 4.44 1.41
N SER A 181 -15.58 5.15 1.87
CA SER A 181 -15.26 5.24 3.29
C SER A 181 -16.22 6.19 4.00
N MET A 182 -16.54 5.90 5.26
CA MET A 182 -17.24 6.85 6.13
C MET A 182 -16.38 8.07 6.50
N SER A 183 -15.06 7.94 6.39
CA SER A 183 -14.10 9.01 6.66
C SER A 183 -13.70 9.73 5.38
N GLU A 184 -13.26 10.99 5.54
CA GLU A 184 -12.81 11.87 4.46
C GLU A 184 -11.34 12.31 4.62
N ASN A 185 -10.58 11.71 5.55
CA ASN A 185 -9.19 12.07 5.85
C ASN A 185 -8.23 11.62 4.75
N THR A 186 -8.27 12.31 3.62
CA THR A 186 -7.38 12.07 2.48
C THR A 186 -7.08 13.35 1.72
N GLY A 187 -5.85 13.51 1.26
CA GLY A 187 -5.45 14.58 0.34
C GLY A 187 -5.67 14.25 -1.14
N LEU A 188 -6.31 13.11 -1.45
CA LEU A 188 -6.42 12.60 -2.81
C LEU A 188 -7.72 12.99 -3.53
N PHE A 189 -8.65 13.68 -2.87
CA PHE A 189 -9.84 14.16 -3.57
C PHE A 189 -9.50 15.13 -4.70
N GLY A 190 -10.02 14.86 -5.88
CA GLY A 190 -9.72 15.56 -7.13
C GLY A 190 -8.64 14.86 -7.98
N ALA A 191 -8.00 13.80 -7.49
CA ALA A 191 -7.03 13.05 -8.27
C ALA A 191 -7.68 12.29 -9.42
N GLU A 192 -7.13 12.43 -10.63
CA GLU A 192 -7.45 11.58 -11.78
C GLU A 192 -6.65 10.28 -11.66
N LEU A 193 -7.35 9.16 -11.63
CA LEU A 193 -6.79 7.83 -11.45
C LEU A 193 -7.11 6.94 -12.64
N ASN A 194 -6.15 6.11 -13.04
CA ASN A 194 -6.34 5.00 -13.95
C ASN A 194 -6.78 3.74 -13.18
N GLY A 195 -7.47 2.83 -13.86
CA GLY A 195 -7.86 1.57 -13.27
C GLY A 195 -9.21 1.64 -12.55
N PHE A 196 -10.24 1.30 -13.28
CA PHE A 196 -11.60 1.25 -12.75
C PHE A 196 -11.97 -0.19 -12.41
N VAL A 197 -12.25 -0.46 -11.15
CA VAL A 197 -12.74 -1.77 -10.69
C VAL A 197 -14.22 -1.87 -11.00
N HIS A 198 -14.62 -2.85 -11.82
CA HIS A 198 -16.02 -3.12 -12.16
C HIS A 198 -16.74 -3.92 -11.07
N GLY A 199 -16.03 -4.76 -10.37
CA GLY A 199 -16.53 -5.58 -9.28
C GLY A 199 -15.57 -6.66 -8.85
N THR A 200 -15.95 -7.37 -7.80
CA THR A 200 -15.21 -8.51 -7.25
C THR A 200 -16.09 -9.74 -7.20
N ILE A 201 -15.48 -10.90 -7.37
CA ILE A 201 -16.13 -12.20 -7.13
C ILE A 201 -15.43 -12.84 -5.93
N HIS A 202 -16.22 -13.22 -4.95
CA HIS A 202 -15.76 -13.91 -3.76
C HIS A 202 -16.75 -15.02 -3.40
N GLU A 203 -16.25 -16.25 -3.28
CA GLU A 203 -17.09 -17.42 -2.97
C GLU A 203 -18.39 -17.53 -3.79
N SER A 204 -18.27 -17.35 -5.12
CA SER A 204 -19.37 -17.36 -6.08
C SER A 204 -20.33 -16.17 -6.01
N ASN A 205 -20.11 -15.20 -5.14
CA ASN A 205 -20.89 -13.97 -5.07
C ASN A 205 -20.20 -12.86 -5.88
N TYR A 206 -20.95 -12.24 -6.80
CA TYR A 206 -20.48 -11.08 -7.54
C TYR A 206 -20.92 -9.78 -6.86
N HIS A 207 -19.95 -8.99 -6.46
CA HIS A 207 -20.13 -7.67 -5.88
C HIS A 207 -19.79 -6.60 -6.92
N LYS A 208 -20.82 -6.04 -7.54
CA LYS A 208 -20.66 -4.96 -8.54
C LYS A 208 -20.20 -3.68 -7.87
N ASN A 209 -19.25 -2.99 -8.47
CA ASN A 209 -18.90 -1.64 -8.07
C ASN A 209 -20.06 -0.69 -8.46
N LEU A 210 -20.58 0.06 -7.48
CA LEU A 210 -21.69 1.00 -7.66
C LEU A 210 -21.22 2.41 -8.03
N LEU A 211 -19.91 2.65 -8.16
CA LEU A 211 -19.38 3.92 -8.64
C LEU A 211 -19.84 4.17 -10.08
N LYS A 212 -20.38 5.35 -10.31
CA LYS A 212 -20.83 5.80 -11.63
C LYS A 212 -19.76 6.57 -12.36
#